data_1902ea778df34ff647d489f57f0981d1
#
_entry.id   1902ea778df34ff647d489f57f0981d1
#
_cell.length_a   1.000
_cell.length_b   1.000
_cell.length_c   1.000
_cell.angle_alpha   90.00
_cell.angle_beta   90.00
_cell.angle_gamma   90.00
#
_symmetry.space_group_name_H-M   'P 1'
#
loop_
_entity.id
_entity.type
_entity.pdbx_description
1 polymer ?
#
loop_
_entity_poly.entity_id
_entity_poly.type
_entity_poly.pdbx_seq_one_letter_code
_entity_poly.pdbx_strand_id
1 'polypeptide(L)'
;MKPAVLQPHLKIMRTQDAAVEATKKSEQEPVNAHYDTRLPDLPWSRRVQIPIIAAAVYSVIRTLGPTLRYEVLGWQHAERVYAAKKQCIWAFWHRVIIPVAWWRRNHGVVVMNTTAFDGQWTRKVIEWLGFGTAQGSSSRGGLRGLAVMARRLEEGVDCAFTIDGPRGPRYVAKPGPVMLARKTGCPIMVFHIGAEHGKTFERTWDHFLMPRPFSRTVILFAPPIFVPAEANAEAMEAKHAEMQRELERVRDIAEGWFSLSDAEREKFRVEFNN
;
A
#
# COMPACT_ATOMS: atom_id res chain seq x y z
N MET A 1 -36.23 1.63 25.56
CA MET A 1 -35.00 2.28 25.07
C MET A 1 -33.89 1.24 25.01
N LYS A 2 -33.52 0.76 23.83
CA LYS A 2 -32.37 -0.15 23.63
C LYS A 2 -31.10 0.70 23.46
N PRO A 3 -29.96 0.39 24.11
CA PRO A 3 -28.73 1.14 23.89
C PRO A 3 -28.20 0.86 22.47
N ALA A 4 -27.84 1.92 21.77
CA ALA A 4 -27.21 1.84 20.47
C ALA A 4 -25.84 1.17 20.62
N VAL A 5 -25.69 -0.01 20.03
CA VAL A 5 -24.41 -0.69 19.87
C VAL A 5 -23.57 0.15 18.91
N LEU A 6 -22.63 0.94 19.44
CA LEU A 6 -21.61 1.63 18.64
C LEU A 6 -20.80 0.58 17.88
N GLN A 7 -20.85 0.64 16.57
CA GLN A 7 -20.12 -0.28 15.70
C GLN A 7 -18.60 -0.11 15.94
N PRO A 8 -17.86 -1.20 16.24
CA PRO A 8 -16.42 -1.14 16.53
C PRO A 8 -15.58 -0.48 15.41
N HIS A 9 -16.04 -0.54 14.17
CA HIS A 9 -15.38 0.03 12.99
C HIS A 9 -15.22 1.56 13.00
N LEU A 10 -16.17 2.29 13.59
CA LEU A 10 -16.06 3.75 13.74
C LEU A 10 -15.02 4.14 14.81
N LYS A 11 -14.81 3.27 15.79
CA LYS A 11 -13.84 3.49 16.87
C LYS A 11 -12.40 3.31 16.38
N ILE A 12 -12.16 2.35 15.48
CA ILE A 12 -10.83 2.09 14.88
C ILE A 12 -10.43 3.24 13.95
N MET A 13 -11.33 3.74 13.10
CA MET A 13 -11.04 4.92 12.27
C MET A 13 -10.75 6.18 13.10
N ARG A 14 -11.49 6.43 14.19
CA ARG A 14 -11.26 7.58 15.09
C ARG A 14 -9.95 7.44 15.88
N THR A 15 -9.53 6.22 16.24
CA THR A 15 -8.25 6.00 16.93
C THR A 15 -7.06 6.17 15.97
N GLN A 16 -7.23 5.83 14.69
CA GLN A 16 -6.21 6.09 13.67
C GLN A 16 -6.05 7.58 13.39
N ASP A 17 -7.13 8.33 13.33
CA ASP A 17 -7.09 9.79 13.15
C ASP A 17 -6.46 10.47 14.37
N ALA A 18 -6.73 10.02 15.59
CA ALA A 18 -6.14 10.53 16.82
C ALA A 18 -4.64 10.19 16.96
N ALA A 19 -4.22 9.00 16.53
CA ALA A 19 -2.81 8.63 16.52
C ALA A 19 -2.02 9.43 15.47
N VAL A 20 -2.63 9.74 14.33
CA VAL A 20 -2.08 10.62 13.30
C VAL A 20 -1.98 12.07 13.78
N GLU A 21 -2.96 12.56 14.55
CA GLU A 21 -2.92 13.89 15.15
C GLU A 21 -1.86 14.04 16.24
N ALA A 22 -1.63 13.00 17.03
CA ALA A 22 -0.56 12.98 18.04
C ALA A 22 0.85 12.99 17.41
N THR A 23 1.01 12.37 16.23
CA THR A 23 2.29 12.37 15.48
C THR A 23 2.53 13.71 14.74
N LYS A 24 1.48 14.49 14.46
CA LYS A 24 1.59 15.82 13.82
C LYS A 24 2.07 16.94 14.75
N LYS A 25 2.19 16.68 16.04
CA LYS A 25 2.53 17.73 17.05
C LYS A 25 4.02 17.89 17.36
N SER A 26 4.91 17.19 16.66
CA SER A 26 6.32 17.58 16.63
C SER A 26 6.49 18.61 15.51
N GLU A 27 6.84 19.84 15.84
CA GLU A 27 7.29 20.88 14.91
C GLU A 27 8.61 20.48 14.23
N GLN A 28 8.55 19.45 13.39
CA GLN A 28 9.61 19.16 12.41
C GLN A 28 9.19 19.84 11.12
N GLU A 29 10.13 20.58 10.51
CA GLU A 29 9.96 21.11 9.16
C GLU A 29 9.38 20.03 8.25
N PRO A 30 8.41 20.34 7.36
CA PRO A 30 7.79 19.36 6.51
C PRO A 30 8.87 18.64 5.70
N VAL A 31 9.13 17.40 6.08
CA VAL A 31 10.08 16.55 5.35
C VAL A 31 9.61 16.53 3.90
N ASN A 32 10.48 17.02 3.00
CA ASN A 32 10.16 16.99 1.57
C ASN A 32 9.98 15.52 1.14
N ALA A 33 8.74 15.07 1.11
CA ALA A 33 8.37 13.69 0.81
C ALA A 33 8.68 13.29 -0.64
N HIS A 34 9.06 14.27 -1.48
CA HIS A 34 9.35 14.08 -2.89
C HIS A 34 10.83 14.23 -3.16
N TYR A 35 11.41 13.19 -3.76
CA TYR A 35 12.79 13.24 -4.24
C TYR A 35 12.77 13.68 -5.71
N ASP A 36 13.26 14.89 -5.99
CA ASP A 36 13.32 15.43 -7.35
C ASP A 36 14.44 14.76 -8.16
N THR A 37 14.02 13.88 -9.05
CA THR A 37 14.84 13.43 -10.17
C THR A 37 14.48 14.25 -11.42
N ARG A 38 15.47 14.55 -12.25
CA ARG A 38 15.21 15.16 -13.56
C ARG A 38 14.28 14.25 -14.36
N LEU A 39 13.06 14.73 -14.62
CA LEU A 39 12.08 14.02 -15.44
C LEU A 39 12.50 14.09 -16.91
N PRO A 40 12.29 13.02 -17.70
CA PRO A 40 12.48 13.07 -19.14
C PRO A 40 11.64 14.18 -19.77
N ASP A 41 12.22 14.89 -20.74
CA ASP A 41 11.47 15.86 -21.54
C ASP A 41 10.42 15.13 -22.38
N LEU A 42 9.17 15.58 -22.23
CA LEU A 42 8.04 15.04 -22.97
C LEU A 42 7.57 16.06 -24.04
N PRO A 43 7.09 15.59 -25.20
CA PRO A 43 6.41 16.43 -26.18
C PRO A 43 5.28 17.23 -25.53
N TRP A 44 5.02 18.43 -26.02
CA TRP A 44 4.00 19.33 -25.48
C TRP A 44 2.63 18.65 -25.35
N SER A 45 2.22 17.88 -26.35
CA SER A 45 0.96 17.12 -26.32
C SER A 45 0.84 16.18 -25.12
N ARG A 46 1.93 15.51 -24.71
CA ARG A 46 1.97 14.65 -23.53
C ARG A 46 1.98 15.46 -22.24
N ARG A 47 2.66 16.61 -22.21
CA ARG A 47 2.67 17.48 -21.02
C ARG A 47 1.27 17.97 -20.65
N VAL A 48 0.44 18.32 -21.64
CA VAL A 48 -0.94 18.77 -21.43
C VAL A 48 -1.84 17.62 -20.93
N GLN A 49 -1.60 16.39 -21.38
CA GLN A 49 -2.37 15.22 -20.95
C GLN A 49 -2.15 14.87 -19.46
N ILE A 50 -0.96 15.13 -18.91
CA ILE A 50 -0.61 14.75 -17.53
C ILE A 50 -1.62 15.31 -16.51
N PRO A 51 -1.87 16.63 -16.41
CA PRO A 51 -2.82 17.16 -15.42
C PRO A 51 -4.25 16.70 -15.68
N ILE A 52 -4.66 16.51 -16.92
CA ILE A 52 -6.01 16.07 -17.29
C ILE A 52 -6.25 14.63 -16.83
N ILE A 53 -5.33 13.71 -17.16
CA ILE A 53 -5.41 12.31 -16.74
C ILE A 53 -5.36 12.22 -15.21
N ALA A 54 -4.43 12.97 -14.58
CA ALA A 54 -4.31 12.99 -13.13
C ALA A 54 -5.61 13.46 -12.46
N ALA A 55 -6.22 14.53 -12.95
CA ALA A 55 -7.48 15.05 -12.42
C ALA A 55 -8.64 14.04 -12.58
N ALA A 56 -8.72 13.39 -13.74
CA ALA A 56 -9.73 12.34 -13.97
C ALA A 56 -9.57 11.16 -13.01
N VAL A 57 -8.35 10.62 -12.89
CA VAL A 57 -8.07 9.49 -11.97
C VAL A 57 -8.30 9.89 -10.52
N TYR A 58 -7.81 11.06 -10.09
CA TYR A 58 -8.04 11.59 -8.75
C TYR A 58 -9.53 11.74 -8.44
N SER A 59 -10.33 12.28 -9.38
CA SER A 59 -11.77 12.43 -9.21
C SER A 59 -12.47 11.08 -9.04
N VAL A 60 -12.08 10.06 -9.82
CA VAL A 60 -12.59 8.69 -9.64
C VAL A 60 -12.28 8.18 -8.22
N ILE A 61 -11.05 8.32 -7.75
CA ILE A 61 -10.67 7.86 -6.40
C ILE A 61 -11.44 8.66 -5.33
N ARG A 62 -11.58 9.97 -5.48
CA ARG A 62 -12.27 10.86 -4.53
C ARG A 62 -13.78 10.63 -4.46
N THR A 63 -14.40 10.20 -5.55
CA THR A 63 -15.85 9.90 -5.58
C THR A 63 -16.15 8.47 -5.17
N LEU A 64 -15.35 7.51 -5.63
CA LEU A 64 -15.53 6.09 -5.32
C LEU A 64 -15.14 5.75 -3.87
N GLY A 65 -13.96 6.23 -3.44
CA GLY A 65 -13.36 5.84 -2.18
C GLY A 65 -14.25 6.02 -0.94
N PRO A 66 -14.94 7.17 -0.75
CA PRO A 66 -15.83 7.38 0.39
C PRO A 66 -17.01 6.41 0.46
N THR A 67 -17.38 5.80 -0.67
CA THR A 67 -18.50 4.85 -0.75
C THR A 67 -18.13 3.45 -0.31
N LEU A 68 -16.84 3.11 -0.27
CA LEU A 68 -16.38 1.77 0.09
C LEU A 68 -16.46 1.55 1.61
N ARG A 69 -16.91 0.36 2.00
CA ARG A 69 -17.08 -0.03 3.41
C ARG A 69 -16.00 -1.04 3.75
N TYR A 70 -15.00 -0.59 4.53
CA TYR A 70 -13.84 -1.41 4.86
C TYR A 70 -14.02 -2.20 6.15
N GLU A 71 -13.83 -3.51 6.08
CA GLU A 71 -13.54 -4.41 7.20
C GLU A 71 -12.02 -4.63 7.21
N VAL A 72 -11.37 -4.39 8.35
CA VAL A 72 -9.90 -4.44 8.45
C VAL A 72 -9.52 -5.50 9.47
N LEU A 73 -8.73 -6.48 9.07
CA LEU A 73 -8.26 -7.57 9.92
C LEU A 73 -6.74 -7.62 9.92
N GLY A 74 -6.13 -7.90 11.07
CA GLY A 74 -4.69 -7.98 11.23
C GLY A 74 -3.99 -6.62 11.44
N TRP A 75 -4.73 -5.52 11.59
CA TRP A 75 -4.13 -4.19 11.77
C TRP A 75 -3.26 -4.07 13.02
N GLN A 76 -3.56 -4.82 14.09
CA GLN A 76 -2.76 -4.87 15.31
C GLN A 76 -1.30 -5.27 15.07
N HIS A 77 -0.99 -5.96 13.97
CA HIS A 77 0.39 -6.26 13.59
C HIS A 77 1.16 -4.97 13.28
N ALA A 78 0.54 -4.03 12.56
CA ALA A 78 1.13 -2.72 12.29
C ALA A 78 1.22 -1.87 13.57
N GLU A 79 0.20 -1.90 14.43
CA GLU A 79 0.22 -1.19 15.71
C GLU A 79 1.37 -1.66 16.60
N ARG A 80 1.66 -2.97 16.64
CA ARG A 80 2.83 -3.53 17.36
C ARG A 80 4.15 -3.02 16.78
N VAL A 81 4.26 -2.90 15.45
CA VAL A 81 5.45 -2.35 14.78
C VAL A 81 5.64 -0.88 15.17
N TYR A 82 4.59 -0.07 15.14
CA TYR A 82 4.64 1.35 15.54
C TYR A 82 4.94 1.52 17.03
N ALA A 83 4.37 0.67 17.90
CA ALA A 83 4.67 0.67 19.33
C ALA A 83 6.15 0.38 19.62
N ALA A 84 6.79 -0.42 18.76
CA ALA A 84 8.24 -0.67 18.79
C ALA A 84 9.07 0.45 18.14
N LYS A 85 8.45 1.60 17.81
CA LYS A 85 9.07 2.76 17.13
C LYS A 85 9.73 2.42 15.80
N LYS A 86 9.19 1.45 15.08
CA LYS A 86 9.60 1.08 13.72
C LYS A 86 8.56 1.52 12.71
N GLN A 87 8.99 1.68 11.46
CA GLN A 87 8.12 1.97 10.32
C GLN A 87 7.81 0.69 9.57
N CYS A 88 6.76 0.74 8.74
CA CYS A 88 6.32 -0.39 7.93
C CYS A 88 6.77 -0.25 6.47
N ILE A 89 7.19 -1.37 5.88
CA ILE A 89 7.38 -1.53 4.45
C ILE A 89 6.16 -2.26 3.92
N TRP A 90 5.19 -1.52 3.38
CA TRP A 90 3.95 -2.08 2.87
C TRP A 90 4.15 -2.76 1.52
N ALA A 91 3.67 -3.98 1.37
CA ALA A 91 3.76 -4.76 0.13
C ALA A 91 2.38 -5.32 -0.26
N PHE A 92 1.93 -5.02 -1.47
CA PHE A 92 0.65 -5.47 -2.00
C PHE A 92 0.67 -5.57 -3.53
N TRP A 93 -0.25 -6.32 -4.12
CA TRP A 93 -0.36 -6.46 -5.56
C TRP A 93 -0.91 -5.19 -6.23
N HIS A 94 -0.37 -4.84 -7.39
CA HIS A 94 -0.75 -3.64 -8.15
C HIS A 94 -2.26 -3.59 -8.45
N ARG A 95 -2.87 -4.73 -8.66
CA ARG A 95 -4.29 -4.93 -8.93
C ARG A 95 -5.23 -4.13 -8.04
N VAL A 96 -4.91 -3.93 -6.77
CA VAL A 96 -5.78 -3.28 -5.77
C VAL A 96 -5.36 -1.84 -5.43
N ILE A 97 -4.59 -1.20 -6.30
CA ILE A 97 -4.01 0.13 -6.04
C ILE A 97 -5.08 1.20 -5.76
N ILE A 98 -6.26 1.16 -6.39
CA ILE A 98 -7.32 2.16 -6.20
C ILE A 98 -7.90 2.14 -4.78
N PRO A 99 -8.43 1.01 -4.27
CA PRO A 99 -8.94 0.99 -2.90
C PRO A 99 -7.84 1.25 -1.86
N VAL A 100 -6.58 0.81 -2.11
CA VAL A 100 -5.43 1.11 -1.26
C VAL A 100 -5.13 2.61 -1.23
N ALA A 101 -5.09 3.27 -2.40
CA ALA A 101 -4.80 4.69 -2.49
C ALA A 101 -5.83 5.55 -1.72
N TRP A 102 -7.10 5.17 -1.72
CA TRP A 102 -8.11 5.82 -0.90
C TRP A 102 -7.93 5.53 0.58
N TRP A 103 -7.74 4.26 0.94
CA TRP A 103 -7.66 3.83 2.34
C TRP A 103 -6.46 4.44 3.07
N ARG A 104 -5.29 4.55 2.42
CA ARG A 104 -4.05 5.09 3.02
C ARG A 104 -3.74 6.55 2.65
N ARG A 105 -4.69 7.29 2.06
CA ARG A 105 -4.52 8.72 1.76
C ARG A 105 -4.18 9.53 3.01
N ASN A 106 -3.44 10.62 2.83
CA ASN A 106 -3.08 11.58 3.89
C ASN A 106 -2.24 10.99 5.06
N HIS A 107 -1.57 9.86 4.83
CA HIS A 107 -0.67 9.25 5.83
C HIS A 107 0.82 9.47 5.51
N GLY A 108 1.15 10.24 4.47
CA GLY A 108 2.53 10.56 4.10
C GLY A 108 3.35 9.37 3.60
N VAL A 109 2.74 8.20 3.36
CA VAL A 109 3.45 7.00 2.90
C VAL A 109 4.19 7.27 1.59
N VAL A 110 5.48 6.93 1.54
CA VAL A 110 6.29 7.09 0.34
C VAL A 110 6.19 5.86 -0.55
N VAL A 111 5.80 6.07 -1.81
CA VAL A 111 5.67 5.00 -2.80
C VAL A 111 6.74 5.11 -3.88
N MET A 112 7.21 3.95 -4.37
CA MET A 112 8.13 3.93 -5.51
C MET A 112 7.34 4.19 -6.81
N ASN A 113 7.81 5.17 -7.59
CA ASN A 113 7.17 5.55 -8.84
C ASN A 113 8.18 5.67 -9.99
N THR A 114 7.75 5.40 -11.22
CA THR A 114 8.57 5.53 -12.44
C THR A 114 8.64 6.98 -12.92
N THR A 115 9.70 7.29 -13.70
CA THR A 115 9.85 8.59 -14.35
C THR A 115 9.21 8.65 -15.77
N ALA A 116 8.65 7.54 -16.26
CA ALA A 116 7.97 7.48 -17.54
C ALA A 116 6.68 8.32 -17.55
N PHE A 117 6.05 8.45 -18.72
CA PHE A 117 4.84 9.28 -18.87
C PHE A 117 3.72 8.88 -17.89
N ASP A 118 3.47 7.58 -17.74
CA ASP A 118 2.52 7.03 -16.79
C ASP A 118 2.88 7.40 -15.34
N GLY A 119 4.15 7.34 -14.96
CA GLY A 119 4.62 7.78 -13.67
C GLY A 119 4.43 9.27 -13.40
N GLN A 120 4.49 10.12 -14.42
CA GLN A 120 4.36 11.56 -14.21
C GLN A 120 2.93 12.00 -13.84
N TRP A 121 1.90 11.46 -14.49
CA TRP A 121 0.52 11.76 -14.08
C TRP A 121 0.14 11.00 -12.78
N THR A 122 0.64 9.77 -12.59
CA THR A 122 0.45 9.03 -11.34
C THR A 122 1.06 9.78 -10.16
N ARG A 123 2.24 10.40 -10.32
CA ARG A 123 2.86 11.23 -9.29
C ARG A 123 1.90 12.33 -8.81
N LYS A 124 1.24 13.06 -9.73
CA LYS A 124 0.27 14.09 -9.33
C LYS A 124 -0.90 13.54 -8.55
N VAL A 125 -1.44 12.39 -8.95
CA VAL A 125 -2.52 11.72 -8.20
C VAL A 125 -2.06 11.35 -6.79
N ILE A 126 -0.87 10.76 -6.67
CA ILE A 126 -0.24 10.36 -5.41
C ILE A 126 -0.06 11.58 -4.49
N GLU A 127 0.50 12.67 -5.02
CA GLU A 127 0.69 13.93 -4.29
C GLU A 127 -0.64 14.50 -3.78
N TRP A 128 -1.67 14.56 -4.62
CA TRP A 128 -3.00 15.05 -4.24
C TRP A 128 -3.71 14.17 -3.21
N LEU A 129 -3.35 12.88 -3.14
CA LEU A 129 -3.84 11.95 -2.12
C LEU A 129 -2.99 11.95 -0.83
N GLY A 130 -1.97 12.82 -0.74
CA GLY A 130 -1.13 12.98 0.45
C GLY A 130 -0.08 11.88 0.63
N PHE A 131 0.38 11.26 -0.48
CA PHE A 131 1.51 10.35 -0.48
C PHE A 131 2.79 11.07 -0.90
N GLY A 132 3.94 10.54 -0.46
CA GLY A 132 5.24 10.89 -0.99
C GLY A 132 5.66 9.99 -2.16
N THR A 133 6.70 10.39 -2.91
CA THR A 133 7.22 9.59 -4.02
C THR A 133 8.74 9.43 -3.94
N ALA A 134 9.22 8.20 -4.18
CA ALA A 134 10.60 7.90 -4.48
C ALA A 134 10.69 7.45 -5.95
N GLN A 135 11.48 8.14 -6.75
CA GLN A 135 11.56 7.84 -8.18
C GLN A 135 12.57 6.72 -8.45
N GLY A 136 12.08 5.65 -9.07
CA GLY A 136 12.83 4.48 -9.45
C GLY A 136 11.91 3.40 -10.00
N SER A 137 12.48 2.40 -10.63
CA SER A 137 11.76 1.18 -11.03
C SER A 137 12.71 0.01 -11.03
N SER A 138 12.19 -1.22 -11.04
CA SER A 138 13.00 -2.44 -11.12
C SER A 138 13.93 -2.48 -12.36
N SER A 139 13.64 -1.69 -13.39
CA SER A 139 14.42 -1.63 -14.63
C SER A 139 15.37 -0.43 -14.75
N ARG A 140 15.12 0.68 -14.04
CA ARG A 140 15.96 1.89 -14.10
C ARG A 140 15.91 2.64 -12.76
N GLY A 141 17.07 2.85 -12.15
CA GLY A 141 17.18 3.64 -10.90
C GLY A 141 16.58 2.97 -9.66
N GLY A 142 16.28 1.67 -9.69
CA GLY A 142 15.67 0.94 -8.58
C GLY A 142 16.49 1.03 -7.28
N LEU A 143 17.80 0.86 -7.36
CA LEU A 143 18.70 0.98 -6.20
C LEU A 143 18.68 2.40 -5.62
N ARG A 144 18.60 3.43 -6.48
CA ARG A 144 18.48 4.82 -6.03
C ARG A 144 17.14 5.08 -5.34
N GLY A 145 16.06 4.56 -5.91
CA GLY A 145 14.73 4.63 -5.28
C GLY A 145 14.69 3.93 -3.93
N LEU A 146 15.31 2.75 -3.81
CA LEU A 146 15.45 2.04 -2.54
C LEU A 146 16.27 2.83 -1.51
N ALA A 147 17.34 3.50 -1.94
CA ALA A 147 18.15 4.34 -1.05
C ALA A 147 17.36 5.54 -0.50
N VAL A 148 16.50 6.16 -1.35
CA VAL A 148 15.58 7.21 -0.91
C VAL A 148 14.57 6.66 0.09
N MET A 149 13.95 5.50 -0.20
CA MET A 149 12.98 4.88 0.72
C MET A 149 13.62 4.47 2.04
N ALA A 150 14.86 3.96 2.04
CA ALA A 150 15.59 3.65 3.27
C ALA A 150 15.72 4.88 4.16
N ARG A 151 16.14 6.01 3.59
CA ARG A 151 16.23 7.27 4.31
C ARG A 151 14.86 7.72 4.87
N ARG A 152 13.79 7.55 4.10
CA ARG A 152 12.43 7.90 4.58
C ARG A 152 12.00 7.05 5.77
N LEU A 153 12.28 5.75 5.76
CA LEU A 153 12.03 4.88 6.90
C LEU A 153 12.83 5.32 8.15
N GLU A 154 14.09 5.75 7.98
CA GLU A 154 14.93 6.31 9.05
C GLU A 154 14.37 7.64 9.59
N GLU A 155 13.73 8.44 8.74
CA GLU A 155 13.04 9.68 9.08
C GLU A 155 11.64 9.46 9.70
N GLY A 156 11.23 8.22 9.93
CA GLY A 156 9.94 7.89 10.55
C GLY A 156 8.77 7.85 9.57
N VAL A 157 9.02 7.66 8.28
CA VAL A 157 8.00 7.63 7.23
C VAL A 157 7.87 6.23 6.63
N ASP A 158 6.66 5.68 6.61
CA ASP A 158 6.36 4.40 5.97
C ASP A 158 6.63 4.43 4.46
N CYS A 159 7.00 3.27 3.92
CA CYS A 159 7.17 3.08 2.49
C CYS A 159 6.23 2.01 1.95
N ALA A 160 5.84 2.12 0.68
CA ALA A 160 4.95 1.13 0.06
C ALA A 160 5.39 0.73 -1.35
N PHE A 161 5.12 -0.54 -1.67
CA PHE A 161 5.40 -1.13 -2.97
C PHE A 161 4.15 -1.80 -3.55
N THR A 162 3.83 -1.50 -4.80
CA THR A 162 3.11 -2.43 -5.65
C THR A 162 4.12 -3.47 -6.12
N ILE A 163 4.04 -4.67 -5.52
CA ILE A 163 5.16 -5.61 -5.46
C ILE A 163 5.51 -6.27 -6.79
N ASP A 164 4.56 -6.43 -7.68
CA ASP A 164 4.75 -6.92 -9.04
C ASP A 164 5.25 -5.83 -10.01
N GLY A 165 5.25 -4.58 -9.55
CA GLY A 165 5.76 -3.42 -10.30
C GLY A 165 4.85 -3.03 -11.47
N PRO A 166 5.17 -1.94 -12.21
CA PRO A 166 4.28 -1.34 -13.20
C PRO A 166 4.15 -2.13 -14.51
N ARG A 167 4.92 -3.18 -14.69
CA ARG A 167 4.96 -4.00 -15.94
C ARG A 167 4.79 -5.48 -15.66
N GLY A 168 4.57 -5.88 -14.41
CA GLY A 168 4.48 -7.28 -14.03
C GLY A 168 5.80 -8.08 -14.19
N PRO A 169 5.70 -9.38 -14.37
CA PRO A 169 4.49 -10.19 -14.53
C PRO A 169 3.61 -10.16 -13.26
N ARG A 170 2.30 -10.25 -13.46
CA ARG A 170 1.31 -10.27 -12.38
C ARG A 170 1.59 -11.38 -11.37
N TYR A 171 1.48 -11.06 -10.09
CA TYR A 171 1.66 -11.99 -8.98
C TYR A 171 3.08 -12.60 -8.89
N VAL A 172 4.07 -11.88 -9.38
CA VAL A 172 5.48 -12.21 -9.17
C VAL A 172 6.14 -11.08 -8.38
N ALA A 173 6.41 -11.33 -7.12
CA ALA A 173 6.98 -10.35 -6.22
C ALA A 173 8.40 -9.96 -6.62
N LYS A 174 8.71 -8.67 -6.56
CA LYS A 174 10.05 -8.15 -6.76
C LYS A 174 10.82 -8.11 -5.42
N PRO A 175 12.16 -8.27 -5.42
CA PRO A 175 12.94 -8.40 -4.18
C PRO A 175 13.15 -7.06 -3.42
N GLY A 176 12.68 -5.94 -3.95
CA GLY A 176 12.90 -4.61 -3.38
C GLY A 176 12.58 -4.49 -1.89
N PRO A 177 11.40 -4.91 -1.40
CA PRO A 177 11.06 -4.84 0.02
C PRO A 177 11.99 -5.66 0.91
N VAL A 178 12.41 -6.85 0.46
CA VAL A 178 13.33 -7.72 1.24
C VAL A 178 14.70 -7.06 1.38
N MET A 179 15.21 -6.44 0.30
CA MET A 179 16.45 -5.66 0.32
C MET A 179 16.35 -4.45 1.26
N LEU A 180 15.21 -3.76 1.23
CA LEU A 180 14.95 -2.60 2.07
C LEU A 180 14.81 -2.99 3.55
N ALA A 181 14.09 -4.06 3.85
CA ALA A 181 13.92 -4.60 5.20
C ALA A 181 15.25 -5.03 5.82
N ARG A 182 16.09 -5.74 5.05
CA ARG A 182 17.45 -6.09 5.48
C ARG A 182 18.28 -4.85 5.84
N LYS A 183 18.21 -3.81 5.02
CA LYS A 183 19.01 -2.59 5.21
C LYS A 183 18.56 -1.76 6.41
N THR A 184 17.23 -1.67 6.66
CA THR A 184 16.67 -0.73 7.64
C THR A 184 16.21 -1.41 8.94
N GLY A 185 16.07 -2.74 8.95
CA GLY A 185 15.49 -3.48 10.07
C GLY A 185 13.97 -3.23 10.24
N CYS A 186 13.34 -2.49 9.32
CA CYS A 186 11.89 -2.32 9.27
C CYS A 186 11.22 -3.56 8.69
N PRO A 187 10.11 -4.06 9.25
CA PRO A 187 9.43 -5.24 8.75
C PRO A 187 8.65 -4.96 7.46
N ILE A 188 8.49 -6.03 6.67
CA ILE A 188 7.58 -6.04 5.53
C ILE A 188 6.18 -6.38 6.05
N MET A 189 5.20 -5.53 5.75
CA MET A 189 3.80 -5.72 6.05
C MET A 189 3.05 -6.06 4.76
N VAL A 190 2.74 -7.34 4.60
CA VAL A 190 1.99 -7.85 3.46
C VAL A 190 0.50 -7.67 3.69
N PHE A 191 -0.22 -7.20 2.69
CA PHE A 191 -1.68 -7.11 2.76
C PHE A 191 -2.34 -7.19 1.39
N HIS A 192 -3.64 -7.47 1.39
CA HIS A 192 -4.47 -7.40 0.19
C HIS A 192 -5.88 -6.89 0.49
N ILE A 193 -6.57 -6.39 -0.54
CA ILE A 193 -7.94 -5.92 -0.46
C ILE A 193 -8.84 -6.76 -1.36
N GLY A 194 -9.88 -7.35 -0.79
CA GLY A 194 -10.98 -7.97 -1.51
C GLY A 194 -12.20 -7.04 -1.56
N ALA A 195 -12.95 -7.07 -2.66
CA ALA A 195 -14.20 -6.34 -2.82
C ALA A 195 -15.34 -7.29 -3.16
N GLU A 196 -16.48 -7.14 -2.46
CA GLU A 196 -17.69 -7.94 -2.72
C GLU A 196 -18.20 -7.77 -4.14
N HIS A 197 -18.22 -6.51 -4.60
CA HIS A 197 -18.65 -6.15 -5.94
C HIS A 197 -17.59 -5.28 -6.61
N GLY A 198 -17.16 -5.68 -7.77
CA GLY A 198 -16.15 -4.96 -8.54
C GLY A 198 -16.13 -5.40 -10.00
N LYS A 199 -15.41 -4.64 -10.82
CA LYS A 199 -15.09 -5.01 -12.20
C LYS A 199 -13.60 -5.29 -12.30
N THR A 200 -13.25 -6.48 -12.73
CA THR A 200 -11.87 -6.83 -13.10
C THR A 200 -11.67 -6.46 -14.57
N PHE A 201 -10.61 -5.73 -14.87
CA PHE A 201 -10.21 -5.37 -16.23
C PHE A 201 -9.18 -6.40 -16.73
N GLU A 202 -9.65 -7.51 -17.26
CA GLU A 202 -8.80 -8.64 -17.68
C GLU A 202 -7.82 -8.31 -18.81
N ARG A 203 -8.07 -7.21 -19.55
CA ARG A 203 -7.17 -6.74 -20.63
C ARG A 203 -5.96 -5.98 -20.10
N THR A 204 -5.94 -5.58 -18.82
CA THR A 204 -4.76 -4.99 -18.20
C THR A 204 -3.82 -6.10 -17.71
N TRP A 205 -2.52 -5.83 -17.72
CA TRP A 205 -1.51 -6.81 -17.32
C TRP A 205 -1.69 -7.31 -15.87
N ASP A 206 -2.21 -6.45 -14.98
CA ASP A 206 -2.43 -6.70 -13.55
C ASP A 206 -3.84 -7.24 -13.23
N HIS A 207 -4.72 -7.36 -14.23
CA HIS A 207 -6.15 -7.61 -14.04
C HIS A 207 -6.75 -6.67 -12.98
N PHE A 208 -6.57 -5.40 -13.21
CA PHE A 208 -6.94 -4.30 -12.35
C PHE A 208 -8.37 -4.43 -11.80
N LEU A 209 -8.51 -4.26 -10.48
CA LEU A 209 -9.79 -4.30 -9.79
C LEU A 209 -10.33 -2.88 -9.55
N MET A 210 -11.50 -2.60 -10.09
CA MET A 210 -12.29 -1.41 -9.78
C MET A 210 -13.49 -1.82 -8.92
N PRO A 211 -13.49 -1.55 -7.61
CA PRO A 211 -14.67 -1.80 -6.78
C PRO A 211 -15.88 -1.00 -7.28
N ARG A 212 -17.10 -1.53 -7.13
CA ARG A 212 -18.31 -0.75 -7.37
C ARG A 212 -18.60 0.19 -6.20
N PRO A 213 -19.26 1.33 -6.42
CA PRO A 213 -19.72 2.18 -5.33
C PRO A 213 -20.55 1.38 -4.31
N PHE A 214 -20.36 1.71 -3.02
CA PHE A 214 -21.01 1.08 -1.86
C PHE A 214 -20.65 -0.40 -1.62
N SER A 215 -19.67 -0.94 -2.34
CA SER A 215 -19.18 -2.29 -2.12
C SER A 215 -18.60 -2.45 -0.70
N ARG A 216 -18.89 -3.60 -0.07
CA ARG A 216 -18.12 -4.05 1.08
C ARG A 216 -16.74 -4.46 0.59
N THR A 217 -15.74 -4.14 1.39
CA THR A 217 -14.34 -4.48 1.11
C THR A 217 -13.70 -5.04 2.37
N VAL A 218 -12.82 -6.00 2.23
CA VAL A 218 -12.00 -6.52 3.32
C VAL A 218 -10.55 -6.20 3.07
N ILE A 219 -9.82 -5.81 4.11
CA ILE A 219 -8.36 -5.66 4.09
C ILE A 219 -7.79 -6.68 5.06
N LEU A 220 -6.90 -7.54 4.56
CA LEU A 220 -6.23 -8.57 5.37
C LEU A 220 -4.75 -8.25 5.45
N PHE A 221 -4.22 -8.12 6.68
CA PHE A 221 -2.80 -7.91 6.95
C PHE A 221 -2.19 -9.19 7.50
N ALA A 222 -1.14 -9.68 6.85
CA ALA A 222 -0.35 -10.79 7.39
C ALA A 222 0.55 -10.31 8.55
N PRO A 223 1.04 -11.23 9.38
CA PRO A 223 2.08 -10.93 10.36
C PRO A 223 3.32 -10.30 9.72
N PRO A 224 4.07 -9.45 10.45
CA PRO A 224 5.24 -8.75 9.91
C PRO A 224 6.38 -9.73 9.58
N ILE A 225 6.98 -9.56 8.40
CA ILE A 225 8.16 -10.33 7.96
C ILE A 225 9.41 -9.52 8.28
N PHE A 226 10.24 -10.02 9.18
CA PHE A 226 11.54 -9.43 9.51
C PHE A 226 12.64 -10.10 8.71
N VAL A 227 13.59 -9.28 8.23
CA VAL A 227 14.78 -9.73 7.51
C VAL A 227 16.02 -9.37 8.35
N PRO A 228 16.80 -10.35 8.81
CA PRO A 228 18.02 -10.08 9.56
C PRO A 228 19.04 -9.24 8.76
N ALA A 229 19.74 -8.32 9.40
CA ALA A 229 20.73 -7.47 8.74
C ALA A 229 21.89 -8.29 8.15
N GLU A 230 22.23 -9.40 8.82
CA GLU A 230 23.29 -10.34 8.43
C GLU A 230 22.84 -11.42 7.44
N ALA A 231 21.56 -11.38 6.97
CA ALA A 231 21.02 -12.38 6.06
C ALA A 231 21.91 -12.55 4.82
N ASN A 232 22.40 -13.76 4.58
CA ASN A 232 23.11 -14.13 3.38
C ASN A 232 22.17 -14.28 2.18
N ALA A 233 22.67 -14.64 1.01
CA ALA A 233 21.88 -14.77 -0.21
C ALA A 233 20.75 -15.80 -0.07
N GLU A 234 21.01 -16.94 0.56
CA GLU A 234 20.02 -18.00 0.79
C GLU A 234 18.91 -17.54 1.74
N ALA A 235 19.27 -16.87 2.86
CA ALA A 235 18.29 -16.31 3.79
C ALA A 235 17.44 -15.20 3.14
N MET A 236 18.04 -14.39 2.27
CA MET A 236 17.30 -13.38 1.49
C MET A 236 16.30 -14.01 0.53
N GLU A 237 16.69 -15.08 -0.16
CA GLU A 237 15.80 -15.83 -1.05
C GLU A 237 14.65 -16.51 -0.27
N ALA A 238 14.96 -17.10 0.88
CA ALA A 238 13.95 -17.68 1.77
C ALA A 238 12.92 -16.63 2.23
N LYS A 239 13.38 -15.41 2.60
CA LYS A 239 12.50 -14.30 2.98
C LYS A 239 11.70 -13.74 1.80
N HIS A 240 12.25 -13.74 0.61
CA HIS A 240 11.54 -13.39 -0.61
C HIS A 240 10.42 -14.41 -0.91
N ALA A 241 10.74 -15.69 -0.81
CA ALA A 241 9.75 -16.77 -0.98
C ALA A 241 8.65 -16.73 0.12
N GLU A 242 9.01 -16.38 1.37
CA GLU A 242 8.04 -16.16 2.46
C GLU A 242 7.09 -15.01 2.11
N MET A 243 7.61 -13.87 1.67
CA MET A 243 6.82 -12.72 1.24
C MET A 243 5.90 -13.07 0.07
N GLN A 244 6.38 -13.81 -0.92
CA GLN A 244 5.57 -14.27 -2.07
C GLN A 244 4.39 -15.13 -1.59
N ARG A 245 4.63 -16.12 -0.74
CA ARG A 245 3.57 -17.01 -0.20
C ARG A 245 2.53 -16.23 0.60
N GLU A 246 2.96 -15.30 1.47
CA GLU A 246 2.02 -14.48 2.24
C GLU A 246 1.18 -13.55 1.36
N LEU A 247 1.78 -12.96 0.32
CA LEU A 247 1.06 -12.15 -0.68
C LEU A 247 -0.02 -12.97 -1.41
N GLU A 248 0.28 -14.21 -1.76
CA GLU A 248 -0.66 -15.13 -2.39
C GLU A 248 -1.76 -15.53 -1.40
N ARG A 249 -1.39 -15.91 -0.19
CA ARG A 249 -2.33 -16.32 0.86
C ARG A 249 -3.35 -15.22 1.18
N VAL A 250 -2.90 -13.99 1.48
CA VAL A 250 -3.83 -12.91 1.82
C VAL A 250 -4.67 -12.48 0.62
N ARG A 251 -4.12 -12.58 -0.61
CA ARG A 251 -4.89 -12.35 -1.85
C ARG A 251 -6.03 -13.35 -1.97
N ASP A 252 -5.74 -14.63 -1.89
CA ASP A 252 -6.72 -15.68 -2.13
C ASP A 252 -7.85 -15.64 -1.11
N ILE A 253 -7.52 -15.39 0.17
CA ILE A 253 -8.52 -15.21 1.22
C ILE A 253 -9.34 -13.93 0.99
N ALA A 254 -8.69 -12.80 0.70
CA ALA A 254 -9.39 -11.52 0.53
C ALA A 254 -10.30 -11.51 -0.71
N GLU A 255 -9.83 -12.05 -1.83
CA GLU A 255 -10.63 -12.13 -3.07
C GLU A 255 -11.79 -13.14 -2.93
N GLY A 256 -11.62 -14.22 -2.17
CA GLY A 256 -12.67 -15.20 -1.83
C GLY A 256 -13.60 -14.79 -0.70
N TRP A 257 -13.27 -13.75 0.08
CA TRP A 257 -13.89 -13.40 1.36
C TRP A 257 -15.42 -13.40 1.37
N PHE A 258 -16.01 -12.78 0.38
CA PHE A 258 -17.47 -12.62 0.31
C PHE A 258 -18.22 -13.86 -0.20
N SER A 259 -17.49 -14.88 -0.67
CA SER A 259 -18.01 -16.20 -1.02
C SER A 259 -17.90 -17.21 0.12
N LEU A 260 -17.14 -16.89 1.18
CA LEU A 260 -17.00 -17.73 2.37
C LEU A 260 -18.29 -17.71 3.21
N SER A 261 -18.57 -18.81 3.90
CA SER A 261 -19.59 -18.87 4.93
C SER A 261 -19.24 -17.99 6.14
N ASP A 262 -20.21 -17.63 6.97
CA ASP A 262 -19.98 -16.86 8.18
C ASP A 262 -19.01 -17.59 9.16
N ALA A 263 -19.11 -18.91 9.26
CA ALA A 263 -18.23 -19.71 10.10
C ALA A 263 -16.78 -19.71 9.61
N GLU A 264 -16.55 -19.73 8.31
CA GLU A 264 -15.20 -19.63 7.74
C GLU A 264 -14.63 -18.22 7.92
N ARG A 265 -15.42 -17.18 7.68
CA ARG A 265 -15.00 -15.79 7.95
C ARG A 265 -14.62 -15.58 9.42
N GLU A 266 -15.38 -16.18 10.35
CA GLU A 266 -15.09 -16.07 11.78
C GLU A 266 -13.77 -16.75 12.14
N LYS A 267 -13.43 -17.90 11.57
CA LYS A 267 -12.12 -18.53 11.73
C LYS A 267 -10.99 -17.59 11.29
N PHE A 268 -11.11 -16.97 10.11
CA PHE A 268 -10.12 -16.02 9.63
C PHE A 268 -10.08 -14.74 10.48
N ARG A 269 -11.21 -14.24 11.01
CA ARG A 269 -11.21 -13.12 11.94
C ARG A 269 -10.39 -13.43 13.19
N VAL A 270 -10.55 -14.63 13.75
CA VAL A 270 -9.76 -15.08 14.89
C VAL A 270 -8.28 -15.20 14.50
N GLU A 271 -7.98 -15.84 13.35
CA GLU A 271 -6.60 -16.02 12.86
C GLU A 271 -5.87 -14.70 12.66
N PHE A 272 -6.49 -13.75 11.95
CA PHE A 272 -5.87 -12.46 11.64
C PHE A 272 -5.83 -11.50 12.83
N ASN A 273 -6.68 -11.66 13.85
CA ASN A 273 -6.74 -10.77 15.01
C ASN A 273 -5.97 -11.31 16.25
N ASN A 274 -5.28 -12.42 16.12
CA ASN A 274 -4.34 -12.94 17.11
C ASN A 274 -2.89 -12.54 16.77
#